data_93b6f3a1ddd04471d185902445351565
#
_entry.id   93b6f3a1ddd04471d185902445351565
#
_cell.length_a   1.000
_cell.length_b   1.000
_cell.length_c   1.000
_cell.angle_alpha   90.00
_cell.angle_beta   90.00
_cell.angle_gamma   90.00
#
_symmetry.space_group_name_H-M   'P 1'
#
loop_
_entity.id
_entity.type
_entity.pdbx_description
1 polymer ?
#
loop_
_entity_poly.entity_id
_entity_poly.type
_entity_poly.pdbx_seq_one_letter_code
_entity_poly.pdbx_strand_id
1 'polypeptide(L)'
;MTNAPSVFARLRRILFIDRDGVLIEEPADFQIDSYEKFRLVEGVIPALIRLRDAGFEFVMVSNQDGLGTASFPREHFEGPHRLLLQILASQGVRFHETLIDESLPEQNLPTRKPGISMALHYLRDRSIDLARSAMVGDRETDLQFATNLGVRGFRFHPKDQTWADIAHILVDEPRTAEVERSTRETKVRVSIDLDRTAEPRIRTGLGFFDHMLEQLGKHGGFALEMNCDGDLHIDEHHTVEDTALALGAAFKQALGEKRGIGRYGFTLPMDETWASATLDFSGRPYFVFSGEFPRDQVGELPTELVPHFFRSLCETAGLNLHLTVQGENAHHMVEACFKATARALRQAIRREGVELPTTKGTL
;
A
#
# COMPACT_ATOMS: atom_id res chain seq x y z
N MET A 1 -21.41 38.97 -6.93
CA MET A 1 -20.38 38.04 -7.44
C MET A 1 -20.76 36.66 -6.91
N THR A 2 -21.42 35.89 -7.72
CA THR A 2 -21.89 34.53 -7.39
C THR A 2 -20.73 33.57 -7.57
N ASN A 3 -20.23 32.98 -6.47
CA ASN A 3 -19.28 31.89 -6.51
C ASN A 3 -19.92 30.70 -7.25
N ALA A 4 -19.41 30.41 -8.44
CA ALA A 4 -19.71 29.15 -9.12
C ALA A 4 -19.17 27.98 -8.26
N PRO A 5 -19.94 26.90 -8.02
CA PRO A 5 -19.44 25.73 -7.30
C PRO A 5 -18.34 25.07 -8.13
N SER A 6 -17.24 24.71 -7.46
CA SER A 6 -16.12 23.92 -8.03
C SER A 6 -16.65 22.68 -8.76
N VAL A 7 -16.32 22.54 -10.04
CA VAL A 7 -16.83 21.48 -10.95
C VAL A 7 -16.29 20.09 -10.62
N PHE A 8 -15.49 19.92 -9.57
CA PHE A 8 -14.98 18.61 -9.10
C PHE A 8 -15.32 18.37 -7.65
N ALA A 9 -16.62 18.18 -7.35
CA ALA A 9 -16.98 17.57 -6.08
C ALA A 9 -16.42 16.13 -6.07
N ARG A 10 -15.48 15.84 -5.16
CA ARG A 10 -14.94 14.50 -4.96
C ARG A 10 -16.09 13.58 -4.56
N LEU A 11 -16.32 12.49 -5.31
CA LEU A 11 -17.34 11.50 -4.96
C LEU A 11 -17.07 10.92 -3.58
N ARG A 12 -18.12 10.68 -2.80
CA ARG A 12 -18.08 10.12 -1.45
C ARG A 12 -17.77 8.63 -1.54
N ARG A 13 -16.90 8.13 -0.67
CA ARG A 13 -16.61 6.70 -0.52
C ARG A 13 -17.23 6.17 0.75
N ILE A 14 -18.04 5.15 0.64
CA ILE A 14 -18.74 4.56 1.78
C ILE A 14 -18.04 3.26 2.19
N LEU A 15 -17.79 3.12 3.48
CA LEU A 15 -17.44 1.85 4.08
C LEU A 15 -18.63 1.34 4.88
N PHE A 16 -19.27 0.30 4.35
CA PHE A 16 -20.28 -0.46 5.06
C PHE A 16 -19.57 -1.41 6.02
N ILE A 17 -20.04 -1.52 7.25
CA ILE A 17 -19.35 -2.28 8.30
C ILE A 17 -20.38 -3.06 9.09
N ASP A 18 -20.17 -4.38 9.22
CA ASP A 18 -20.95 -5.16 10.17
C ASP A 18 -20.57 -4.80 11.62
N ARG A 19 -21.46 -5.09 12.55
CA ARG A 19 -21.28 -4.75 13.95
C ARG A 19 -20.59 -5.89 14.71
N ASP A 20 -21.23 -7.04 14.79
CA ASP A 20 -20.83 -8.18 15.63
C ASP A 20 -19.78 -9.01 14.89
N GLY A 21 -18.74 -9.44 15.60
CA GLY A 21 -17.57 -10.08 14.97
C GLY A 21 -16.62 -9.15 14.22
N VAL A 22 -16.99 -7.87 14.01
CA VAL A 22 -16.21 -6.91 13.19
C VAL A 22 -15.80 -5.65 13.96
N LEU A 23 -16.74 -4.97 14.63
CA LEU A 23 -16.48 -3.82 15.51
C LEU A 23 -16.37 -4.25 16.96
N ILE A 24 -17.21 -5.18 17.37
CA ILE A 24 -17.28 -5.80 18.70
C ILE A 24 -17.07 -7.30 18.54
N GLU A 25 -16.27 -7.91 19.41
CA GLU A 25 -16.08 -9.36 19.43
C GLU A 25 -17.42 -10.07 19.65
N GLU A 26 -17.69 -11.08 18.85
CA GLU A 26 -18.94 -11.84 18.95
C GLU A 26 -18.84 -12.88 20.06
N PRO A 27 -19.74 -12.86 21.07
CA PRO A 27 -19.75 -13.87 22.11
C PRO A 27 -20.32 -15.21 21.60
N ALA A 28 -20.10 -16.29 22.37
CA ALA A 28 -20.51 -17.64 21.98
C ALA A 28 -22.02 -17.83 21.77
N ASP A 29 -22.84 -16.96 22.36
CA ASP A 29 -24.31 -16.97 22.21
C ASP A 29 -24.81 -15.98 21.15
N PHE A 30 -23.89 -15.36 20.39
CA PHE A 30 -24.17 -14.43 19.29
C PHE A 30 -24.98 -13.17 19.66
N GLN A 31 -25.10 -12.83 20.95
CA GLN A 31 -25.85 -11.66 21.41
C GLN A 31 -25.01 -10.78 22.34
N ILE A 32 -24.83 -9.53 21.97
CA ILE A 32 -24.16 -8.53 22.81
C ILE A 32 -25.28 -7.74 23.54
N ASP A 33 -25.78 -8.37 24.58
CA ASP A 33 -26.93 -7.97 25.37
C ASP A 33 -26.59 -7.32 26.71
N SER A 34 -25.29 -7.23 27.04
CA SER A 34 -24.80 -6.64 28.27
C SER A 34 -23.42 -5.98 28.10
N TYR A 35 -23.07 -5.12 29.05
CA TYR A 35 -21.74 -4.48 29.07
C TYR A 35 -20.59 -5.47 29.36
N GLU A 36 -20.87 -6.57 30.06
CA GLU A 36 -19.89 -7.60 30.37
C GLU A 36 -19.41 -8.33 29.10
N LYS A 37 -20.29 -8.44 28.10
CA LYS A 37 -19.95 -9.03 26.78
C LYS A 37 -19.31 -8.05 25.82
N PHE A 38 -19.29 -6.77 26.17
CA PHE A 38 -18.77 -5.73 25.28
C PHE A 38 -17.23 -5.78 25.23
N ARG A 39 -16.67 -6.11 24.07
CA ARG A 39 -15.24 -6.07 23.77
C ARG A 39 -15.04 -5.52 22.39
N LEU A 40 -14.24 -4.47 22.24
CA LEU A 40 -13.86 -4.00 20.91
C LEU A 40 -12.90 -4.95 20.24
N VAL A 41 -13.07 -5.16 18.95
CA VAL A 41 -12.13 -5.92 18.14
C VAL A 41 -10.77 -5.21 18.12
N GLU A 42 -9.69 -5.99 18.20
CA GLU A 42 -8.33 -5.45 18.19
C GLU A 42 -8.04 -4.68 16.89
N GLY A 43 -7.43 -3.51 17.03
CA GLY A 43 -7.03 -2.68 15.89
C GLY A 43 -8.18 -1.90 15.22
N VAL A 44 -9.43 -2.05 15.62
CA VAL A 44 -10.58 -1.40 14.96
C VAL A 44 -10.50 0.12 15.04
N ILE A 45 -10.19 0.69 16.20
CA ILE A 45 -10.14 2.16 16.37
C ILE A 45 -9.09 2.81 15.48
N PRO A 46 -7.79 2.41 15.53
CA PRO A 46 -6.77 3.02 14.67
C PRO A 46 -7.06 2.84 13.18
N ALA A 47 -7.64 1.71 12.77
CA ALA A 47 -8.03 1.48 11.38
C ALA A 47 -9.15 2.41 10.92
N LEU A 48 -10.20 2.59 11.73
CA LEU A 48 -11.30 3.50 11.41
C LEU A 48 -10.85 4.97 11.38
N ILE A 49 -9.95 5.38 12.29
CA ILE A 49 -9.34 6.72 12.24
C ILE A 49 -8.63 6.93 10.90
N ARG A 50 -7.80 5.98 10.49
CA ARG A 50 -7.06 6.01 9.23
C ARG A 50 -7.98 6.09 8.01
N LEU A 51 -9.04 5.28 8.00
CA LEU A 51 -10.05 5.26 6.93
C LEU A 51 -10.83 6.57 6.86
N ARG A 52 -11.23 7.14 8.01
CA ARG A 52 -11.85 8.47 8.11
C ARG A 52 -10.94 9.56 7.51
N ASP A 53 -9.67 9.56 7.91
CA ASP A 53 -8.70 10.57 7.46
C ASP A 53 -8.42 10.44 5.95
N ALA A 54 -8.56 9.22 5.41
CA ALA A 54 -8.55 8.97 3.98
C ALA A 54 -9.85 9.40 3.26
N GLY A 55 -10.88 9.81 3.99
CA GLY A 55 -12.15 10.34 3.45
C GLY A 55 -13.22 9.28 3.19
N PHE A 56 -13.20 8.16 3.93
CA PHE A 56 -14.34 7.25 3.98
C PHE A 56 -15.41 7.74 4.93
N GLU A 57 -16.67 7.59 4.53
CA GLU A 57 -17.83 7.71 5.40
C GLU A 57 -18.30 6.32 5.83
N PHE A 58 -18.73 6.18 7.07
CA PHE A 58 -19.06 4.89 7.66
C PHE A 58 -20.57 4.67 7.73
N VAL A 59 -21.01 3.49 7.34
CA VAL A 59 -22.40 3.02 7.49
C VAL A 59 -22.37 1.66 8.17
N MET A 60 -23.08 1.53 9.27
CA MET A 60 -23.23 0.25 9.95
C MET A 60 -24.35 -0.55 9.30
N VAL A 61 -24.13 -1.84 9.02
CA VAL A 61 -25.14 -2.74 8.47
C VAL A 61 -25.13 -4.05 9.25
N SER A 62 -26.13 -4.28 10.09
CA SER A 62 -26.13 -5.42 11.01
C SER A 62 -27.45 -6.19 10.98
N ASN A 63 -27.37 -7.52 11.02
CA ASN A 63 -28.50 -8.38 11.30
C ASN A 63 -28.52 -8.67 12.81
N GLN A 64 -29.63 -8.33 13.47
CA GLN A 64 -29.80 -8.53 14.91
C GLN A 64 -30.97 -9.48 15.13
N ASP A 65 -30.67 -10.77 15.18
CA ASP A 65 -31.65 -11.85 15.16
C ASP A 65 -32.60 -11.77 16.37
N GLY A 66 -33.87 -11.53 16.09
CA GLY A 66 -34.92 -11.46 17.09
C GLY A 66 -34.86 -10.27 18.04
N LEU A 67 -34.17 -9.19 17.67
CA LEU A 67 -34.17 -7.94 18.44
C LEU A 67 -35.59 -7.42 18.65
N GLY A 68 -35.93 -7.10 19.91
CA GLY A 68 -37.27 -6.69 20.32
C GLY A 68 -38.18 -7.83 20.73
N THR A 69 -37.72 -9.10 20.66
CA THR A 69 -38.42 -10.25 21.21
C THR A 69 -38.08 -10.52 22.68
N ALA A 70 -38.75 -11.47 23.31
CA ALA A 70 -38.46 -11.86 24.68
C ALA A 70 -37.06 -12.47 24.86
N SER A 71 -36.48 -13.10 23.80
CA SER A 71 -35.14 -13.66 23.83
C SER A 71 -34.03 -12.61 23.64
N PHE A 72 -34.34 -11.46 23.04
CA PHE A 72 -33.41 -10.34 22.86
C PHE A 72 -34.13 -9.00 23.02
N PRO A 73 -34.45 -8.58 24.27
CA PRO A 73 -35.11 -7.31 24.54
C PRO A 73 -34.30 -6.13 24.03
N ARG A 74 -34.95 -5.16 23.42
CA ARG A 74 -34.33 -3.96 22.82
C ARG A 74 -33.48 -3.19 23.82
N GLU A 75 -33.89 -3.10 25.06
CA GLU A 75 -33.17 -2.43 26.15
C GLU A 75 -31.79 -3.04 26.43
N HIS A 76 -31.63 -4.36 26.21
CA HIS A 76 -30.35 -5.06 26.35
C HIS A 76 -29.38 -4.73 25.22
N PHE A 77 -29.89 -4.54 24.02
CA PHE A 77 -29.09 -4.13 22.85
C PHE A 77 -28.66 -2.66 22.93
N GLU A 78 -29.58 -1.75 23.29
CA GLU A 78 -29.37 -0.30 23.18
C GLU A 78 -28.21 0.21 24.04
N GLY A 79 -28.00 -0.36 25.22
CA GLY A 79 -26.92 0.05 26.14
C GLY A 79 -25.53 -0.16 25.52
N PRO A 80 -25.15 -1.40 25.20
CA PRO A 80 -23.88 -1.71 24.52
C PRO A 80 -23.72 -1.03 23.17
N HIS A 81 -24.81 -0.92 22.38
CA HIS A 81 -24.76 -0.23 21.09
C HIS A 81 -24.45 1.26 21.23
N ARG A 82 -25.09 1.95 22.17
CA ARG A 82 -24.81 3.37 22.46
C ARG A 82 -23.39 3.58 22.96
N LEU A 83 -22.88 2.68 23.79
CA LEU A 83 -21.50 2.71 24.27
C LEU A 83 -20.50 2.60 23.11
N LEU A 84 -20.73 1.67 22.16
CA LEU A 84 -19.90 1.56 20.94
C LEU A 84 -19.84 2.88 20.19
N LEU A 85 -21.00 3.45 19.86
CA LEU A 85 -21.07 4.71 19.13
C LEU A 85 -20.42 5.87 19.88
N GLN A 86 -20.57 5.91 21.21
CA GLN A 86 -19.95 6.93 22.06
C GLN A 86 -18.42 6.82 22.06
N ILE A 87 -17.86 5.61 22.20
CA ILE A 87 -16.42 5.37 22.16
C ILE A 87 -15.86 5.82 20.82
N LEU A 88 -16.44 5.36 19.72
CA LEU A 88 -15.99 5.71 18.37
C LEU A 88 -16.12 7.22 18.10
N ALA A 89 -17.22 7.85 18.52
CA ALA A 89 -17.42 9.28 18.39
C ALA A 89 -16.40 10.10 19.18
N SER A 90 -15.94 9.62 20.34
CA SER A 90 -14.87 10.26 21.13
C SER A 90 -13.53 10.31 20.39
N GLN A 91 -13.33 9.40 19.45
CA GLN A 91 -12.15 9.33 18.56
C GLN A 91 -12.40 10.04 17.20
N GLY A 92 -13.51 10.77 17.08
CA GLY A 92 -13.89 11.44 15.83
C GLY A 92 -14.44 10.51 14.75
N VAL A 93 -14.68 9.24 15.06
CA VAL A 93 -15.28 8.25 14.14
C VAL A 93 -16.80 8.28 14.35
N ARG A 94 -17.55 8.65 13.32
CA ARG A 94 -19.01 8.70 13.36
C ARG A 94 -19.60 7.91 12.22
N PHE A 95 -20.65 7.16 12.51
CA PHE A 95 -21.45 6.54 11.46
C PHE A 95 -22.44 7.56 10.88
N HIS A 96 -22.45 7.63 9.55
CA HIS A 96 -23.42 8.45 8.81
C HIS A 96 -24.82 7.87 8.97
N GLU A 97 -24.93 6.55 8.97
CA GLU A 97 -26.17 5.82 9.12
C GLU A 97 -25.92 4.47 9.82
N THR A 98 -26.96 3.95 10.48
CA THR A 98 -26.97 2.62 11.09
C THR A 98 -28.20 1.87 10.61
N LEU A 99 -27.98 0.82 9.81
CA LEU A 99 -28.98 -0.04 9.20
C LEU A 99 -29.03 -1.35 9.98
N ILE A 100 -30.11 -1.60 10.71
CA ILE A 100 -30.29 -2.79 11.53
C ILE A 100 -31.50 -3.56 11.02
N ASP A 101 -31.30 -4.80 10.63
CA ASP A 101 -32.37 -5.75 10.39
C ASP A 101 -32.62 -6.58 11.66
N GLU A 102 -33.88 -6.62 12.12
CA GLU A 102 -34.30 -7.25 13.37
C GLU A 102 -34.95 -8.62 13.14
N SER A 103 -35.07 -9.03 11.88
CA SER A 103 -35.77 -10.24 11.48
C SER A 103 -34.98 -11.51 11.82
N LEU A 104 -35.72 -12.59 12.01
CA LEU A 104 -35.14 -13.93 12.10
C LEU A 104 -34.76 -14.47 10.72
N PRO A 105 -33.74 -15.36 10.63
CA PRO A 105 -33.29 -15.91 9.33
C PRO A 105 -34.43 -16.56 8.50
N GLU A 106 -35.35 -17.21 9.17
CA GLU A 106 -36.47 -17.93 8.53
C GLU A 106 -37.45 -17.01 7.82
N GLN A 107 -37.48 -15.73 8.20
CA GLN A 107 -38.37 -14.72 7.56
C GLN A 107 -37.85 -14.29 6.19
N ASN A 108 -36.55 -14.50 5.93
CA ASN A 108 -35.88 -14.22 4.66
C ASN A 108 -36.26 -12.86 4.04
N LEU A 109 -36.28 -11.81 4.87
CA LEU A 109 -36.65 -10.48 4.43
C LEU A 109 -35.57 -9.85 3.53
N PRO A 110 -35.96 -9.05 2.52
CA PRO A 110 -34.99 -8.38 1.64
C PRO A 110 -34.17 -7.28 2.33
N THR A 111 -34.51 -6.90 3.55
CA THR A 111 -33.76 -5.98 4.44
C THR A 111 -32.61 -6.67 5.14
N ARG A 112 -32.72 -7.98 5.37
CA ARG A 112 -31.70 -8.80 6.03
C ARG A 112 -30.56 -9.11 5.06
N LYS A 113 -29.29 -8.92 5.49
CA LYS A 113 -28.13 -9.37 4.70
C LYS A 113 -28.24 -10.87 4.37
N PRO A 114 -28.04 -11.30 3.10
CA PRO A 114 -27.43 -10.57 1.99
C PRO A 114 -28.35 -9.64 1.18
N GLY A 115 -29.61 -9.44 1.58
CA GLY A 115 -30.52 -8.48 0.97
C GLY A 115 -30.03 -7.04 1.16
N ILE A 116 -30.24 -6.19 0.15
CA ILE A 116 -29.74 -4.82 0.11
C ILE A 116 -30.83 -3.75 0.26
N SER A 117 -32.05 -4.14 0.59
CA SER A 117 -33.19 -3.19 0.56
C SER A 117 -32.99 -1.98 1.48
N MET A 118 -32.33 -2.12 2.62
CA MET A 118 -32.00 -0.98 3.50
C MET A 118 -30.97 -0.03 2.88
N ALA A 119 -30.13 -0.51 1.98
CA ALA A 119 -29.03 0.25 1.37
C ALA A 119 -29.33 0.72 -0.06
N LEU A 120 -30.54 0.52 -0.60
CA LEU A 120 -30.88 0.86 -2.00
C LEU A 120 -30.73 2.35 -2.33
N HIS A 121 -30.86 3.24 -1.37
CA HIS A 121 -30.68 4.67 -1.59
C HIS A 121 -29.22 5.02 -1.92
N TYR A 122 -28.24 4.25 -1.46
CA TYR A 122 -26.83 4.43 -1.85
C TYR A 122 -26.57 4.12 -3.32
N LEU A 123 -27.32 3.18 -3.93
CA LEU A 123 -27.25 2.90 -5.38
C LEU A 123 -27.81 4.05 -6.24
N ARG A 124 -28.70 4.85 -5.69
CA ARG A 124 -29.37 5.95 -6.39
C ARG A 124 -28.62 7.27 -6.24
N ASP A 125 -27.76 7.38 -5.24
CA ASP A 125 -27.00 8.59 -4.97
C ASP A 125 -25.77 8.68 -5.88
N ARG A 126 -25.84 9.54 -6.90
CA ARG A 126 -24.77 9.77 -7.86
C ARG A 126 -23.53 10.48 -7.27
N SER A 127 -23.62 10.95 -6.04
CA SER A 127 -22.48 11.53 -5.33
C SER A 127 -21.56 10.47 -4.71
N ILE A 128 -21.94 9.19 -4.79
CA ILE A 128 -21.20 8.07 -4.19
C ILE A 128 -20.39 7.32 -5.25
N ASP A 129 -19.14 7.07 -4.92
CA ASP A 129 -18.24 6.20 -5.70
C ASP A 129 -18.35 4.76 -5.20
N LEU A 130 -19.29 3.99 -5.77
CA LEU A 130 -19.48 2.59 -5.40
C LEU A 130 -18.25 1.73 -5.73
N ALA A 131 -17.55 2.04 -6.83
CA ALA A 131 -16.35 1.30 -7.23
C ALA A 131 -15.18 1.43 -6.22
N ARG A 132 -15.15 2.55 -5.48
CA ARG A 132 -14.17 2.82 -4.42
C ARG A 132 -14.78 2.71 -3.00
N SER A 133 -16.01 2.23 -2.88
CA SER A 133 -16.69 1.88 -1.63
C SER A 133 -16.48 0.40 -1.31
N ALA A 134 -16.69 0.02 -0.06
CA ALA A 134 -16.46 -1.36 0.37
C ALA A 134 -17.41 -1.79 1.50
N MET A 135 -17.50 -3.10 1.72
CA MET A 135 -18.14 -3.74 2.88
C MET A 135 -17.11 -4.56 3.65
N VAL A 136 -17.10 -4.42 4.97
CA VAL A 136 -16.33 -5.26 5.89
C VAL A 136 -17.29 -6.07 6.74
N GLY A 137 -17.18 -7.38 6.68
CA GLY A 137 -17.96 -8.31 7.47
C GLY A 137 -17.18 -9.59 7.77
N ASP A 138 -17.64 -10.41 8.71
CA ASP A 138 -17.00 -11.67 9.09
C ASP A 138 -17.69 -12.90 8.49
N ARG A 139 -18.89 -12.71 7.92
CA ARG A 139 -19.74 -13.79 7.40
C ARG A 139 -19.86 -13.74 5.87
N GLU A 140 -20.23 -14.89 5.31
CA GLU A 140 -20.49 -15.01 3.86
C GLU A 140 -21.65 -14.10 3.39
N THR A 141 -22.64 -13.89 4.25
CA THR A 141 -23.78 -12.98 3.96
C THR A 141 -23.35 -11.54 3.76
N ASP A 142 -22.25 -11.11 4.38
CA ASP A 142 -21.68 -9.77 4.21
C ASP A 142 -21.00 -9.62 2.85
N LEU A 143 -20.26 -10.65 2.42
CA LEU A 143 -19.63 -10.68 1.10
C LEU A 143 -20.66 -10.72 -0.03
N GLN A 144 -21.75 -11.48 0.17
CA GLN A 144 -22.86 -11.50 -0.75
C GLN A 144 -23.61 -10.16 -0.79
N PHE A 145 -23.78 -9.50 0.38
CA PHE A 145 -24.32 -8.14 0.46
C PHE A 145 -23.44 -7.16 -0.33
N ALA A 146 -22.12 -7.24 -0.18
CA ALA A 146 -21.18 -6.43 -0.94
C ALA A 146 -21.33 -6.63 -2.45
N THR A 147 -21.42 -7.90 -2.88
CA THR A 147 -21.63 -8.27 -4.29
C THR A 147 -22.95 -7.73 -4.82
N ASN A 148 -24.04 -7.89 -4.06
CA ASN A 148 -25.36 -7.41 -4.44
C ASN A 148 -25.46 -5.90 -4.51
N LEU A 149 -24.70 -5.19 -3.67
CA LEU A 149 -24.59 -3.73 -3.66
C LEU A 149 -23.62 -3.18 -4.71
N GLY A 150 -22.78 -4.03 -5.30
CA GLY A 150 -21.78 -3.64 -6.30
C GLY A 150 -20.55 -2.95 -5.69
N VAL A 151 -20.21 -3.27 -4.43
CA VAL A 151 -19.01 -2.77 -3.74
C VAL A 151 -18.02 -3.90 -3.45
N ARG A 152 -16.79 -3.57 -3.12
CA ARG A 152 -15.78 -4.55 -2.74
C ARG A 152 -16.06 -5.12 -1.35
N GLY A 153 -16.09 -6.47 -1.22
CA GLY A 153 -16.24 -7.15 0.05
C GLY A 153 -14.88 -7.50 0.68
N PHE A 154 -14.76 -7.31 1.99
CA PHE A 154 -13.63 -7.77 2.81
C PHE A 154 -14.14 -8.68 3.91
N ARG A 155 -13.59 -9.89 3.98
CA ARG A 155 -13.89 -10.82 5.06
C ARG A 155 -12.94 -10.55 6.23
N PHE A 156 -13.43 -9.88 7.25
CA PHE A 156 -12.63 -9.66 8.45
C PHE A 156 -12.32 -11.00 9.14
N HIS A 157 -11.06 -11.18 9.53
CA HIS A 157 -10.63 -12.27 10.38
C HIS A 157 -9.43 -11.83 11.23
N PRO A 158 -9.42 -12.06 12.55
CA PRO A 158 -8.43 -11.49 13.46
C PRO A 158 -6.99 -11.95 13.23
N LYS A 159 -6.78 -13.01 12.42
CA LYS A 159 -5.44 -13.56 12.11
C LYS A 159 -5.06 -13.43 10.64
N ASP A 160 -6.04 -13.55 9.73
CA ASP A 160 -5.75 -13.71 8.30
C ASP A 160 -6.01 -12.42 7.51
N GLN A 161 -7.00 -11.62 7.92
CA GLN A 161 -7.33 -10.32 7.33
C GLN A 161 -7.79 -9.35 8.40
N THR A 162 -6.84 -8.74 9.06
CA THR A 162 -7.05 -7.82 10.20
C THR A 162 -7.58 -6.45 9.73
N TRP A 163 -8.05 -5.63 10.69
CA TRP A 163 -8.40 -4.24 10.42
C TRP A 163 -7.23 -3.42 9.86
N ALA A 164 -6.00 -3.72 10.27
CA ALA A 164 -4.81 -3.06 9.74
C ALA A 164 -4.60 -3.38 8.25
N ASP A 165 -4.80 -4.66 7.85
CA ASP A 165 -4.68 -5.09 6.45
C ASP A 165 -5.78 -4.47 5.58
N ILE A 166 -7.03 -4.46 6.08
CA ILE A 166 -8.17 -3.87 5.36
C ILE A 166 -7.97 -2.37 5.16
N ALA A 167 -7.57 -1.65 6.22
CA ALA A 167 -7.28 -0.23 6.12
C ALA A 167 -6.10 0.05 5.17
N HIS A 168 -5.06 -0.79 5.20
CA HIS A 168 -3.96 -0.71 4.26
C HIS A 168 -4.43 -0.85 2.81
N ILE A 169 -5.22 -1.88 2.52
CA ILE A 169 -5.72 -2.13 1.16
C ILE A 169 -6.66 -1.00 0.66
N LEU A 170 -7.47 -0.42 1.55
CA LEU A 170 -8.45 0.60 1.17
C LEU A 170 -7.88 2.01 1.08
N VAL A 171 -6.84 2.31 1.85
CA VAL A 171 -6.23 3.65 1.92
C VAL A 171 -5.03 3.75 1.00
N ASP A 172 -4.21 2.71 1.00
CA ASP A 172 -2.97 2.69 0.24
C ASP A 172 -3.23 2.05 -1.13
N GLU A 173 -3.17 2.85 -2.19
CA GLU A 173 -3.08 2.27 -3.53
C GLU A 173 -1.86 1.34 -3.57
N PRO A 174 -2.00 0.09 -4.10
CA PRO A 174 -0.87 -0.82 -4.19
C PRO A 174 0.27 -0.17 -4.97
N ARG A 175 1.44 -0.06 -4.35
CA ARG A 175 2.63 0.49 -5.01
C ARG A 175 3.41 -0.63 -5.69
N THR A 176 2.73 -1.23 -6.66
CA THR A 176 3.29 -2.30 -7.48
C THR A 176 3.47 -1.85 -8.91
N ALA A 177 4.46 -2.41 -9.59
CA ALA A 177 4.65 -2.22 -11.02
C ALA A 177 5.22 -3.49 -11.65
N GLU A 178 4.81 -3.73 -12.88
CA GLU A 178 5.42 -4.70 -13.77
C GLU A 178 5.80 -3.98 -15.07
N VAL A 179 7.08 -4.03 -15.42
CA VAL A 179 7.63 -3.35 -16.60
C VAL A 179 8.32 -4.39 -17.49
N GLU A 180 7.94 -4.41 -18.73
CA GLU A 180 8.65 -5.13 -19.79
C GLU A 180 9.30 -4.11 -20.73
N ARG A 181 10.61 -4.27 -20.95
CA ARG A 181 11.38 -3.49 -21.91
C ARG A 181 12.05 -4.45 -22.88
N SER A 182 11.80 -4.26 -24.16
CA SER A 182 12.41 -5.08 -25.21
C SER A 182 13.06 -4.18 -26.25
N THR A 183 14.33 -4.41 -26.49
CA THR A 183 15.12 -3.80 -27.57
C THR A 183 15.55 -4.88 -28.56
N ARG A 184 16.52 -4.59 -29.42
CA ARG A 184 17.16 -5.61 -30.26
C ARG A 184 18.24 -6.38 -29.49
N GLU A 185 18.77 -5.76 -28.46
CA GLU A 185 19.89 -6.23 -27.65
C GLU A 185 19.43 -6.95 -26.38
N THR A 186 18.29 -6.53 -25.79
CA THR A 186 17.85 -7.05 -24.49
C THR A 186 16.33 -7.29 -24.41
N LYS A 187 15.94 -8.21 -23.51
CA LYS A 187 14.57 -8.36 -23.04
C LYS A 187 14.58 -8.36 -21.52
N VAL A 188 14.05 -7.30 -20.93
CA VAL A 188 14.03 -7.09 -19.49
C VAL A 188 12.58 -7.13 -18.98
N ARG A 189 12.35 -7.91 -17.92
CA ARG A 189 11.11 -7.89 -17.15
C ARG A 189 11.43 -7.60 -15.71
N VAL A 190 10.74 -6.60 -15.13
CA VAL A 190 10.89 -6.16 -13.74
C VAL A 190 9.53 -6.16 -13.10
N SER A 191 9.41 -6.77 -11.92
CA SER A 191 8.25 -6.66 -11.03
C SER A 191 8.70 -6.16 -9.67
N ILE A 192 8.05 -5.10 -9.18
CA ILE A 192 8.31 -4.56 -7.84
C ILE A 192 7.02 -4.40 -7.03
N ASP A 193 7.15 -4.54 -5.71
CA ASP A 193 6.12 -4.21 -4.73
C ASP A 193 6.77 -3.46 -3.57
N LEU A 194 6.53 -2.15 -3.50
CA LEU A 194 7.17 -1.25 -2.54
C LEU A 194 6.63 -1.39 -1.11
N ASP A 195 5.52 -2.09 -0.94
CA ASP A 195 4.84 -2.28 0.34
C ASP A 195 5.06 -3.68 0.93
N ARG A 196 5.74 -4.58 0.20
CA ARG A 196 6.03 -5.95 0.63
C ARG A 196 7.52 -6.23 0.62
N THR A 197 8.04 -6.82 1.68
CA THR A 197 9.41 -7.36 1.73
C THR A 197 9.39 -8.83 1.33
N ALA A 198 10.24 -9.20 0.36
CA ALA A 198 10.47 -10.59 -0.05
C ALA A 198 11.94 -10.79 -0.41
N GLU A 199 12.41 -12.05 -0.46
CA GLU A 199 13.74 -12.34 -1.02
C GLU A 199 13.75 -12.01 -2.51
N PRO A 200 14.70 -11.17 -2.96
CA PRO A 200 14.81 -10.80 -4.37
C PRO A 200 15.07 -12.02 -5.28
N ARG A 201 14.57 -11.96 -6.50
CA ARG A 201 14.78 -12.97 -7.52
C ARG A 201 15.33 -12.32 -8.77
N ILE A 202 16.62 -12.41 -8.96
CA ILE A 202 17.34 -11.68 -10.01
C ILE A 202 18.03 -12.68 -10.96
N ARG A 203 17.96 -12.39 -12.23
CA ARG A 203 18.62 -13.17 -13.26
C ARG A 203 18.94 -12.28 -14.48
N THR A 204 20.17 -11.78 -14.55
CA THR A 204 20.67 -11.00 -15.70
C THR A 204 21.71 -11.75 -16.53
N GLY A 205 22.25 -12.85 -15.99
CA GLY A 205 23.36 -13.60 -16.58
C GLY A 205 24.74 -13.10 -16.12
N LEU A 206 24.79 -12.02 -15.32
CA LEU A 206 26.02 -11.48 -14.73
C LEU A 206 25.97 -11.73 -13.22
N GLY A 207 26.68 -12.75 -12.72
CA GLY A 207 26.54 -13.22 -11.33
C GLY A 207 26.81 -12.15 -10.28
N PHE A 208 27.82 -11.31 -10.47
CA PHE A 208 28.11 -10.22 -9.54
C PHE A 208 27.05 -9.11 -9.62
N PHE A 209 26.56 -8.80 -10.80
CA PHE A 209 25.50 -7.82 -10.97
C PHE A 209 24.16 -8.29 -10.39
N ASP A 210 23.82 -9.58 -10.55
CA ASP A 210 22.66 -10.20 -9.90
C ASP A 210 22.73 -9.99 -8.38
N HIS A 211 23.90 -10.28 -7.78
CA HIS A 211 24.13 -10.06 -6.35
C HIS A 211 23.96 -8.58 -5.94
N MET A 212 24.39 -7.62 -6.76
CA MET A 212 24.21 -6.18 -6.48
C MET A 212 22.73 -5.77 -6.51
N LEU A 213 21.95 -6.28 -7.44
CA LEU A 213 20.51 -6.04 -7.53
C LEU A 213 19.75 -6.73 -6.36
N GLU A 214 20.21 -7.90 -5.91
CA GLU A 214 19.69 -8.52 -4.70
C GLU A 214 19.93 -7.63 -3.46
N GLN A 215 21.11 -7.02 -3.33
CA GLN A 215 21.36 -6.05 -2.26
C GLN A 215 20.38 -4.88 -2.33
N LEU A 216 20.06 -4.41 -3.54
CA LEU A 216 19.13 -3.30 -3.75
C LEU A 216 17.72 -3.64 -3.23
N GLY A 217 17.15 -4.78 -3.59
CA GLY A 217 15.85 -5.23 -3.12
C GLY A 217 15.83 -5.51 -1.62
N LYS A 218 16.80 -6.31 -1.12
CA LYS A 218 16.87 -6.74 0.28
C LYS A 218 17.05 -5.57 1.27
N HIS A 219 18.03 -4.72 1.03
CA HIS A 219 18.30 -3.56 1.89
C HIS A 219 17.32 -2.42 1.66
N GLY A 220 16.78 -2.29 0.44
CA GLY A 220 15.68 -1.37 0.11
C GLY A 220 14.36 -1.74 0.78
N GLY A 221 14.19 -3.00 1.17
CA GLY A 221 13.02 -3.49 1.90
C GLY A 221 11.75 -3.55 1.05
N PHE A 222 11.89 -3.79 -0.24
CA PHE A 222 10.80 -4.00 -1.19
C PHE A 222 10.99 -5.31 -1.95
N ALA A 223 9.89 -5.92 -2.41
CA ALA A 223 9.96 -7.11 -3.26
C ALA A 223 10.46 -6.73 -4.66
N LEU A 224 11.42 -7.50 -5.17
CA LEU A 224 12.03 -7.30 -6.48
C LEU A 224 12.18 -8.64 -7.18
N GLU A 225 11.56 -8.76 -8.35
CA GLU A 225 11.80 -9.84 -9.29
C GLU A 225 12.27 -9.25 -10.61
N MET A 226 13.36 -9.77 -11.17
CA MET A 226 13.94 -9.24 -12.39
C MET A 226 14.56 -10.34 -13.24
N ASN A 227 14.29 -10.29 -14.53
CA ASN A 227 14.91 -11.15 -15.51
C ASN A 227 15.36 -10.31 -16.72
N CYS A 228 16.59 -10.49 -17.13
CA CYS A 228 17.14 -9.89 -18.34
C CYS A 228 17.74 -10.99 -19.22
N ASP A 229 17.35 -11.02 -20.48
CA ASP A 229 17.99 -11.82 -21.54
C ASP A 229 18.67 -10.81 -22.49
N GLY A 230 19.96 -10.63 -22.30
CA GLY A 230 20.80 -9.66 -23.00
C GLY A 230 21.84 -10.30 -23.90
N ASP A 231 22.40 -9.49 -24.80
CA ASP A 231 23.42 -9.88 -25.79
C ASP A 231 24.83 -9.94 -25.17
N LEU A 232 24.99 -10.67 -24.05
CA LEU A 232 26.24 -10.82 -23.29
C LEU A 232 27.42 -11.36 -24.14
N HIS A 233 27.15 -11.87 -25.34
CA HIS A 233 28.18 -12.25 -26.30
C HIS A 233 28.84 -11.04 -26.99
N ILE A 234 28.26 -9.85 -26.85
CA ILE A 234 28.82 -8.55 -27.27
C ILE A 234 29.62 -7.96 -26.11
N ASP A 235 28.87 -7.52 -25.06
CA ASP A 235 29.40 -7.06 -23.75
C ASP A 235 28.28 -6.96 -22.70
N GLU A 236 28.60 -6.44 -21.54
CA GLU A 236 27.67 -6.28 -20.41
C GLU A 236 26.85 -4.98 -20.46
N HIS A 237 27.22 -4.04 -21.32
CA HIS A 237 26.72 -2.67 -21.33
C HIS A 237 25.19 -2.61 -21.47
N HIS A 238 24.65 -3.21 -22.54
CA HIS A 238 23.20 -3.17 -22.81
C HIS A 238 22.41 -3.86 -21.71
N THR A 239 22.91 -4.96 -21.14
CA THR A 239 22.28 -5.67 -20.03
C THR A 239 22.17 -4.77 -18.79
N VAL A 240 23.26 -4.08 -18.42
CA VAL A 240 23.30 -3.19 -17.23
C VAL A 240 22.43 -1.95 -17.43
N GLU A 241 22.53 -1.30 -18.57
CA GLU A 241 21.78 -0.08 -18.88
C GLU A 241 20.27 -0.36 -18.94
N ASP A 242 19.83 -1.31 -19.76
CA ASP A 242 18.41 -1.61 -19.96
C ASP A 242 17.75 -2.16 -18.70
N THR A 243 18.48 -2.89 -17.86
CA THR A 243 18.05 -3.30 -16.53
C THR A 243 17.80 -2.08 -15.64
N ALA A 244 18.71 -1.12 -15.63
CA ALA A 244 18.56 0.11 -14.84
C ALA A 244 17.36 0.96 -15.31
N LEU A 245 17.21 1.11 -16.62
CA LEU A 245 16.10 1.85 -17.22
C LEU A 245 14.74 1.20 -16.88
N ALA A 246 14.65 -0.13 -16.99
CA ALA A 246 13.42 -0.87 -16.65
C ALA A 246 13.09 -0.77 -15.17
N LEU A 247 14.08 -0.90 -14.29
CA LEU A 247 13.90 -0.75 -12.84
C LEU A 247 13.46 0.67 -12.45
N GLY A 248 14.07 1.70 -13.05
CA GLY A 248 13.68 3.09 -12.83
C GLY A 248 12.24 3.36 -13.28
N ALA A 249 11.85 2.82 -14.44
CA ALA A 249 10.47 2.90 -14.91
C ALA A 249 9.49 2.21 -13.96
N ALA A 250 9.87 1.05 -13.39
CA ALA A 250 9.06 0.35 -12.39
C ALA A 250 8.89 1.18 -11.11
N PHE A 251 9.93 1.82 -10.58
CA PHE A 251 9.82 2.75 -9.47
C PHE A 251 8.89 3.91 -9.78
N LYS A 252 9.05 4.56 -10.93
CA LYS A 252 8.19 5.66 -11.36
C LYS A 252 6.72 5.25 -11.41
N GLN A 253 6.43 4.09 -11.98
CA GLN A 253 5.06 3.57 -12.08
C GLN A 253 4.49 3.22 -10.70
N ALA A 254 5.24 2.51 -9.85
CA ALA A 254 4.78 2.11 -8.52
C ALA A 254 4.58 3.30 -7.58
N LEU A 255 5.40 4.34 -7.67
CA LEU A 255 5.28 5.55 -6.86
C LEU A 255 4.13 6.47 -7.33
N GLY A 256 3.68 6.35 -8.57
CA GLY A 256 2.58 7.13 -9.12
C GLY A 256 2.73 8.64 -8.88
N GLU A 257 1.73 9.25 -8.25
CA GLU A 257 1.73 10.69 -7.89
C GLU A 257 2.67 11.03 -6.71
N LYS A 258 3.35 10.04 -6.12
CA LYS A 258 4.29 10.22 -4.99
C LYS A 258 3.67 10.79 -3.72
N ARG A 259 2.36 10.61 -3.51
CA ARG A 259 1.68 11.07 -2.30
C ARG A 259 2.09 10.25 -1.09
N GLY A 260 2.33 10.93 0.03
CA GLY A 260 2.62 10.31 1.32
C GLY A 260 3.94 9.57 1.39
N ILE A 261 4.88 9.77 0.47
CA ILE A 261 6.23 9.19 0.56
C ILE A 261 7.16 10.08 1.39
N GLY A 262 8.21 9.48 1.99
CA GLY A 262 9.28 10.22 2.67
C GLY A 262 10.09 11.12 1.74
N ARG A 263 10.09 10.82 0.43
CA ARG A 263 10.74 11.55 -0.66
C ARG A 263 12.26 11.57 -0.60
N TYR A 264 12.86 11.74 0.56
CA TYR A 264 14.31 11.90 0.77
C TYR A 264 14.93 10.70 1.48
N GLY A 265 16.22 10.45 1.24
CA GLY A 265 16.95 9.38 1.91
C GLY A 265 18.48 9.62 1.92
N PHE A 266 19.16 9.01 2.89
CA PHE A 266 20.59 9.19 3.19
C PHE A 266 21.23 7.91 3.73
N THR A 267 22.61 7.72 3.64
CA THR A 267 23.36 6.65 4.38
C THR A 267 24.89 6.60 4.15
N LEU A 268 25.64 5.60 4.57
CA LEU A 268 26.24 4.78 5.59
C LEU A 268 27.52 4.00 5.12
N PRO A 269 28.41 3.53 6.04
CA PRO A 269 29.68 2.81 5.75
C PRO A 269 29.53 1.29 5.55
N MET A 270 30.59 0.65 5.00
CA MET A 270 30.82 -0.78 4.91
C MET A 270 32.31 -1.10 5.09
N ASP A 271 32.68 -1.66 6.23
CA ASP A 271 34.06 -1.98 6.63
C ASP A 271 35.04 -0.80 6.40
N GLU A 272 36.12 -1.00 5.64
CA GLU A 272 37.08 0.04 5.27
C GLU A 272 36.54 1.01 4.20
N THR A 273 35.42 0.66 3.59
CA THR A 273 34.73 1.46 2.58
C THR A 273 33.59 2.24 3.19
N TRP A 274 33.43 3.50 2.82
CA TRP A 274 32.19 4.19 3.08
C TRP A 274 31.57 4.69 1.78
N ALA A 275 30.25 4.62 1.73
CA ALA A 275 29.45 5.21 0.67
C ALA A 275 28.35 6.09 1.26
N SER A 276 28.11 7.23 0.63
CA SER A 276 27.02 8.12 0.96
C SER A 276 26.10 8.25 -0.25
N ALA A 277 24.83 7.94 -0.04
CA ALA A 277 23.78 8.15 -1.03
C ALA A 277 22.80 9.16 -0.47
N THR A 278 22.57 10.26 -1.20
CA THR A 278 21.52 11.23 -0.90
C THR A 278 20.61 11.31 -2.10
N LEU A 279 19.31 11.16 -1.90
CA LEU A 279 18.35 11.11 -2.99
C LEU A 279 17.08 11.93 -2.73
N ASP A 280 16.44 12.35 -3.84
CA ASP A 280 15.18 13.07 -3.87
C ASP A 280 14.34 12.63 -5.07
N PHE A 281 13.15 12.09 -4.84
CA PHE A 281 12.15 11.80 -5.90
C PHE A 281 11.49 13.08 -6.43
N SER A 282 12.32 14.02 -6.87
CA SER A 282 11.88 15.35 -7.34
C SER A 282 11.14 15.34 -8.68
N GLY A 283 11.11 14.23 -9.40
CA GLY A 283 10.62 14.17 -10.79
C GLY A 283 11.59 14.76 -11.84
N ARG A 284 12.72 15.31 -11.41
CA ARG A 284 13.79 15.86 -12.26
C ARG A 284 15.04 14.99 -12.10
N PRO A 285 15.35 14.13 -13.08
CA PRO A 285 16.49 13.23 -12.97
C PRO A 285 17.79 14.01 -12.94
N TYR A 286 18.66 13.65 -12.01
CA TYR A 286 20.02 14.18 -11.92
C TYR A 286 20.89 13.17 -11.16
N PHE A 287 22.11 12.94 -11.68
CA PHE A 287 23.04 12.00 -11.05
C PHE A 287 24.42 12.62 -10.89
N VAL A 288 24.97 12.52 -9.70
CA VAL A 288 26.35 12.88 -9.38
C VAL A 288 27.04 11.69 -8.76
N PHE A 289 28.19 11.33 -9.30
CA PHE A 289 29.06 10.30 -8.74
C PHE A 289 30.42 10.89 -8.36
N SER A 290 30.92 10.51 -7.19
CA SER A 290 32.25 10.87 -6.71
C SER A 290 32.92 9.65 -6.09
N GLY A 291 33.96 9.16 -6.75
CA GLY A 291 34.75 8.00 -6.35
C GLY A 291 35.56 7.45 -7.52
N GLU A 292 36.62 6.72 -7.21
CA GLU A 292 37.45 6.01 -8.20
C GLU A 292 37.62 4.57 -7.74
N PHE A 293 37.32 3.62 -8.61
CA PHE A 293 37.49 2.21 -8.29
C PHE A 293 38.93 1.79 -8.58
N PRO A 294 39.58 1.06 -7.65
CA PRO A 294 40.98 0.66 -7.81
C PRO A 294 41.19 -0.50 -8.83
N ARG A 295 40.13 -0.99 -9.43
CA ARG A 295 40.15 -2.05 -10.43
C ARG A 295 39.09 -1.78 -11.50
N ASP A 296 39.35 -2.15 -12.74
CA ASP A 296 38.47 -1.91 -13.87
C ASP A 296 37.25 -2.87 -13.89
N GLN A 297 37.31 -3.97 -13.12
CA GLN A 297 36.27 -5.00 -13.11
C GLN A 297 36.15 -5.70 -11.75
N VAL A 298 34.94 -6.09 -11.37
CA VAL A 298 34.60 -6.96 -10.24
C VAL A 298 33.66 -8.07 -10.70
N GLY A 299 34.09 -9.33 -10.60
CA GLY A 299 33.39 -10.43 -11.27
C GLY A 299 33.36 -10.16 -12.79
N GLU A 300 32.20 -10.28 -13.38
CA GLU A 300 31.93 -9.97 -14.79
C GLU A 300 31.49 -8.51 -15.01
N LEU A 301 31.40 -7.68 -13.96
CA LEU A 301 30.92 -6.31 -14.03
C LEU A 301 32.08 -5.31 -14.15
N PRO A 302 32.21 -4.60 -15.29
CA PRO A 302 33.09 -3.44 -15.39
C PRO A 302 32.68 -2.35 -14.41
N THR A 303 33.65 -1.78 -13.68
CA THR A 303 33.37 -0.78 -12.64
C THR A 303 32.85 0.54 -13.20
N GLU A 304 33.18 0.88 -14.44
CA GLU A 304 32.61 2.04 -15.15
C GLU A 304 31.10 1.93 -15.37
N LEU A 305 30.54 0.72 -15.41
CA LEU A 305 29.09 0.51 -15.54
C LEU A 305 28.33 0.76 -14.23
N VAL A 306 28.99 0.83 -13.09
CA VAL A 306 28.33 1.14 -11.79
C VAL A 306 27.75 2.56 -11.80
N PRO A 307 28.50 3.64 -12.06
CA PRO A 307 27.91 4.96 -12.19
C PRO A 307 26.93 5.05 -13.37
N HIS A 308 27.16 4.32 -14.44
CA HIS A 308 26.23 4.25 -15.58
C HIS A 308 24.88 3.67 -15.20
N PHE A 309 24.85 2.56 -14.45
CA PHE A 309 23.64 1.97 -13.88
C PHE A 309 22.82 2.99 -13.09
N PHE A 310 23.45 3.68 -12.13
CA PHE A 310 22.74 4.65 -11.28
C PHE A 310 22.25 5.87 -12.07
N ARG A 311 22.96 6.30 -13.09
CA ARG A 311 22.53 7.37 -14.00
C ARG A 311 21.25 6.96 -14.74
N SER A 312 21.23 5.78 -15.36
CA SER A 312 20.09 5.25 -16.11
C SER A 312 18.89 5.00 -15.23
N LEU A 313 19.11 4.51 -14.00
CA LEU A 313 18.08 4.38 -12.97
C LEU A 313 17.44 5.74 -12.63
N CYS A 314 18.27 6.77 -12.40
CA CYS A 314 17.79 8.12 -12.07
C CYS A 314 16.95 8.72 -13.20
N GLU A 315 17.36 8.51 -14.44
CA GLU A 315 16.71 9.06 -15.63
C GLU A 315 15.25 8.61 -15.70
N THR A 316 14.99 7.32 -15.60
CA THR A 316 13.64 6.77 -15.74
C THR A 316 12.81 6.85 -14.46
N ALA A 317 13.44 6.75 -13.28
CA ALA A 317 12.76 6.93 -11.99
C ALA A 317 12.35 8.38 -11.70
N GLY A 318 12.91 9.37 -12.41
CA GLY A 318 12.75 10.79 -12.07
C GLY A 318 13.44 11.13 -10.74
N LEU A 319 14.59 10.50 -10.49
CA LEU A 319 15.33 10.52 -9.24
C LEU A 319 16.53 11.44 -9.35
N ASN A 320 16.76 12.26 -8.34
CA ASN A 320 18.02 12.97 -8.11
C ASN A 320 18.84 12.17 -7.10
N LEU A 321 20.05 11.76 -7.47
CA LEU A 321 20.94 10.95 -6.63
C LEU A 321 22.36 11.51 -6.66
N HIS A 322 22.89 11.80 -5.48
CA HIS A 322 24.32 12.04 -5.28
C HIS A 322 24.91 10.84 -4.55
N LEU A 323 25.88 10.19 -5.16
CA LEU A 323 26.53 8.99 -4.67
C LEU A 323 28.04 9.22 -4.55
N THR A 324 28.56 9.08 -3.36
CA THR A 324 30.01 9.18 -3.09
C THR A 324 30.50 7.88 -2.49
N VAL A 325 31.68 7.40 -2.91
CA VAL A 325 32.31 6.20 -2.37
C VAL A 325 33.80 6.40 -2.21
N GLN A 326 34.35 5.88 -1.12
CA GLN A 326 35.79 5.83 -0.83
C GLN A 326 36.11 4.49 -0.16
N GLY A 327 37.20 3.85 -0.57
CA GLY A 327 37.64 2.57 -0.05
C GLY A 327 38.86 2.04 -0.81
N GLU A 328 39.33 0.86 -0.44
CA GLU A 328 40.51 0.23 -1.03
C GLU A 328 40.14 -1.03 -1.85
N ASN A 329 39.00 -1.67 -1.52
CA ASN A 329 38.50 -2.89 -2.18
C ASN A 329 37.38 -2.56 -3.15
N ALA A 330 37.61 -2.74 -4.45
CA ALA A 330 36.60 -2.46 -5.48
C ALA A 330 35.28 -3.22 -5.28
N HIS A 331 35.31 -4.47 -4.80
CA HIS A 331 34.11 -5.25 -4.50
C HIS A 331 33.28 -4.55 -3.40
N HIS A 332 33.92 -4.23 -2.26
CA HIS A 332 33.27 -3.52 -1.16
C HIS A 332 32.75 -2.14 -1.59
N MET A 333 33.49 -1.43 -2.43
CA MET A 333 33.07 -0.12 -2.94
C MET A 333 31.81 -0.21 -3.81
N VAL A 334 31.76 -1.17 -4.73
CA VAL A 334 30.56 -1.38 -5.57
C VAL A 334 29.37 -1.80 -4.69
N GLU A 335 29.56 -2.78 -3.82
CA GLU A 335 28.51 -3.26 -2.92
C GLU A 335 28.02 -2.13 -1.97
N ALA A 336 28.92 -1.30 -1.44
CA ALA A 336 28.56 -0.15 -0.62
C ALA A 336 27.70 0.88 -1.38
N CYS A 337 27.97 1.12 -2.67
CA CYS A 337 27.12 1.96 -3.52
C CYS A 337 25.69 1.45 -3.62
N PHE A 338 25.50 0.15 -3.87
CA PHE A 338 24.18 -0.46 -3.96
C PHE A 338 23.45 -0.50 -2.62
N LYS A 339 24.14 -0.87 -1.54
CA LYS A 339 23.57 -0.88 -0.18
C LYS A 339 23.18 0.52 0.30
N ALA A 340 24.05 1.51 0.09
CA ALA A 340 23.78 2.90 0.48
C ALA A 340 22.54 3.42 -0.28
N THR A 341 22.49 3.22 -1.59
CA THR A 341 21.34 3.62 -2.39
C THR A 341 20.07 2.86 -1.97
N ALA A 342 20.15 1.56 -1.70
CA ALA A 342 19.04 0.76 -1.22
C ALA A 342 18.48 1.29 0.11
N ARG A 343 19.33 1.64 1.06
CA ARG A 343 18.93 2.21 2.36
C ARG A 343 18.32 3.59 2.22
N ALA A 344 18.84 4.41 1.34
CA ALA A 344 18.29 5.72 1.01
C ALA A 344 16.92 5.58 0.33
N LEU A 345 16.77 4.65 -0.61
CA LEU A 345 15.48 4.32 -1.22
C LEU A 345 14.46 3.88 -0.18
N ARG A 346 14.84 3.00 0.76
CA ARG A 346 13.95 2.54 1.83
C ARG A 346 13.38 3.69 2.67
N GLN A 347 14.16 4.72 2.92
CA GLN A 347 13.69 5.92 3.63
C GLN A 347 12.74 6.72 2.73
N ALA A 348 13.13 6.97 1.50
CA ALA A 348 12.43 7.83 0.57
C ALA A 348 11.06 7.28 0.11
N ILE A 349 10.95 5.97 -0.05
CA ILE A 349 9.69 5.31 -0.46
C ILE A 349 8.75 5.02 0.72
N ARG A 350 9.19 5.24 1.97
CA ARG A 350 8.37 5.00 3.15
C ARG A 350 7.10 5.86 3.09
N ARG A 351 5.98 5.28 3.47
CA ARG A 351 4.72 6.04 3.61
C ARG A 351 4.74 6.86 4.90
N GLU A 352 4.56 8.16 4.79
CA GLU A 352 4.60 9.13 5.91
C GLU A 352 3.34 10.01 5.94
N GLY A 353 2.26 9.59 5.29
CA GLY A 353 1.00 10.32 5.24
C GLY A 353 0.29 10.19 3.89
N VAL A 354 -0.52 11.17 3.55
CA VAL A 354 -1.32 11.21 2.31
C VAL A 354 -1.06 12.48 1.48
N GLU A 355 -0.30 13.41 2.03
CA GLU A 355 0.01 14.69 1.39
C GLU A 355 1.06 14.53 0.30
N LEU A 356 1.01 15.42 -0.68
CA LEU A 356 2.08 15.53 -1.66
C LEU A 356 3.27 16.27 -1.02
N PRO A 357 4.46 15.65 -0.87
CA PRO A 357 5.57 16.24 -0.12
C PRO A 357 6.28 17.36 -0.90
N THR A 358 5.53 18.38 -1.29
CA THR A 358 6.04 19.55 -2.00
C THR A 358 5.17 20.79 -1.76
N THR A 359 5.79 21.95 -1.73
CA THR A 359 5.08 23.25 -1.69
C THR A 359 4.61 23.71 -3.08
N LYS A 360 5.03 23.05 -4.16
CA LYS A 360 4.73 23.44 -5.56
C LYS A 360 3.45 22.80 -6.11
N GLY A 361 2.82 21.86 -5.37
CA GLY A 361 1.61 21.16 -5.82
C GLY A 361 1.84 20.05 -6.86
N THR A 362 3.06 19.87 -7.35
CA THR A 362 3.47 18.80 -8.30
C THR A 362 4.89 18.31 -8.00
N LEU A 363 5.18 17.03 -8.30
CA LEU A 363 6.51 16.41 -8.25
C LEU A 363 6.81 15.70 -9.56
#